data_acbd5e1431e4ca56e07dee60dc16e429
#
_entry.id   acbd5e1431e4ca56e07dee60dc16e429
#
_cell.length_a   1.000
_cell.length_b   1.000
_cell.length_c   1.000
_cell.angle_alpha   90.00
_cell.angle_beta   90.00
_cell.angle_gamma   90.00
#
_symmetry.space_group_name_H-M   'P 1'
#
loop_
_entity.id
_entity.type
_entity.pdbx_description
1 polymer ?
#
loop_
_entity_poly.entity_id
_entity_poly.type
_entity_poly.pdbx_seq_one_letter_code
_entity_poly.pdbx_strand_id
1 'polypeptide(L)'
;MTHHLTDNYLANLSIATSLLSLCQLVQPEWLNEFIRLGTTPLNSSSGETSLEAHFDFLSISKFRPTFSPSLPESQKHFNKWEPNEERVNLFRKFRFICMTEKIREMDGELRDAIHRGGGTLENFDIHSDISKFHQALTRSRAKEGKSVVVIGDIDAIQTAVGSAAWEALLAEAKRLVPFFNLS
;
A
#
# COMPACT_ATOMS: atom_id res chain seq x y z
N MET A 1 -5.21 9.79 9.35
CA MET A 1 -4.58 10.71 8.37
C MET A 1 -5.60 10.95 7.28
N THR A 2 -5.87 12.20 6.90
CA THR A 2 -6.91 12.54 5.91
C THR A 2 -6.33 12.99 4.57
N HIS A 3 -5.13 13.58 4.60
CA HIS A 3 -4.43 14.08 3.41
C HIS A 3 -3.00 13.59 3.40
N HIS A 4 -2.46 13.34 2.20
CA HIS A 4 -1.08 13.00 1.93
C HIS A 4 -0.50 14.04 0.97
N LEU A 5 0.58 14.70 1.38
CA LEU A 5 1.22 15.75 0.60
C LEU A 5 2.21 15.12 -0.39
N THR A 6 2.02 15.40 -1.67
CA THR A 6 2.92 14.94 -2.74
C THR A 6 2.82 15.85 -3.96
N ASP A 7 3.93 16.12 -4.62
CA ASP A 7 3.95 16.91 -5.85
C ASP A 7 3.45 16.11 -7.05
N ASN A 8 3.67 14.80 -7.03
CA ASN A 8 3.38 13.94 -8.17
C ASN A 8 2.63 12.68 -7.76
N TYR A 9 1.66 12.27 -8.59
CA TYR A 9 1.17 10.90 -8.59
C TYR A 9 2.28 9.98 -9.11
N LEU A 10 2.67 9.01 -8.31
CA LEU A 10 3.63 8.00 -8.72
C LEU A 10 3.35 6.66 -8.03
N ALA A 11 3.72 5.57 -8.69
CA ALA A 11 3.51 4.21 -8.18
C ALA A 11 4.59 3.87 -7.16
N ASN A 12 4.39 4.26 -5.90
CA ASN A 12 5.23 3.86 -4.78
C ASN A 12 4.38 3.36 -3.60
N LEU A 13 5.03 2.73 -2.63
CA LEU A 13 4.36 2.10 -1.51
C LEU A 13 3.71 3.12 -0.57
N SER A 14 4.33 4.28 -0.35
CA SER A 14 3.79 5.34 0.51
C SER A 14 2.46 5.90 -0.03
N ILE A 15 2.40 6.19 -1.34
CA ILE A 15 1.15 6.63 -1.98
C ILE A 15 0.11 5.51 -1.99
N ALA A 16 0.51 4.26 -2.29
CA ALA A 16 -0.39 3.12 -2.24
C ALA A 16 -1.03 2.94 -0.85
N THR A 17 -0.22 3.04 0.21
CA THR A 17 -0.67 2.98 1.61
C THR A 17 -1.66 4.09 1.94
N SER A 18 -1.42 5.30 1.43
CA SER A 18 -2.32 6.44 1.61
C SER A 18 -3.66 6.23 0.91
N LEU A 19 -3.65 5.71 -0.31
CA LEU A 19 -4.88 5.37 -1.06
C LEU A 19 -5.69 4.26 -0.38
N LEU A 20 -5.02 3.25 0.21
CA LEU A 20 -5.65 2.21 1.03
C LEU A 20 -6.26 2.76 2.32
N SER A 21 -5.78 3.92 2.77
CA SER A 21 -6.26 4.62 3.98
C SER A 21 -7.30 5.71 3.67
N LEU A 22 -7.80 5.77 2.44
CA LEU A 22 -8.72 6.81 1.96
C LEU A 22 -8.16 8.24 2.10
N CYS A 23 -6.83 8.38 2.09
CA CYS A 23 -6.23 9.70 2.12
C CYS A 23 -6.42 10.41 0.78
N GLN A 24 -6.73 11.70 0.85
CA GLN A 24 -6.71 12.57 -0.31
C GLN A 24 -5.26 12.95 -0.64
N LEU A 25 -4.85 12.77 -1.89
CA LEU A 25 -3.53 13.20 -2.36
C LEU A 25 -3.61 14.66 -2.81
N VAL A 26 -2.76 15.51 -2.24
CA VAL A 26 -2.73 16.95 -2.52
C VAL A 26 -1.29 17.46 -2.60
N GLN A 27 -1.10 18.55 -3.33
CA GLN A 27 0.19 19.26 -3.36
C GLN A 27 0.49 19.93 -2.02
N PRO A 28 1.78 20.13 -1.67
CA PRO A 28 2.17 20.80 -0.43
C PRO A 28 1.57 22.21 -0.26
N GLU A 29 1.29 22.91 -1.37
CA GLU A 29 0.64 24.22 -1.39
C GLU A 29 -0.73 24.22 -0.73
N TRP A 30 -1.43 23.09 -0.75
CA TRP A 30 -2.69 22.92 -0.02
C TRP A 30 -2.52 23.17 1.48
N LEU A 31 -1.44 22.66 2.08
CA LEU A 31 -1.15 22.88 3.50
C LEU A 31 -0.80 24.34 3.78
N ASN A 32 -0.05 24.98 2.89
CA ASN A 32 0.29 26.40 3.01
C ASN A 32 -0.97 27.26 3.00
N GLU A 33 -1.89 26.99 2.09
CA GLU A 33 -3.16 27.70 2.00
C GLU A 33 -4.06 27.44 3.21
N PHE A 34 -4.10 26.18 3.70
CA PHE A 34 -4.80 25.82 4.93
C PHE A 34 -4.28 26.62 6.14
N ILE A 35 -2.95 26.70 6.31
CA ILE A 35 -2.33 27.48 7.38
C ILE A 35 -2.65 28.95 7.23
N ARG A 36 -2.52 29.48 6.00
CA ARG A 36 -2.83 30.89 5.70
C ARG A 36 -4.25 31.25 6.12
N LEU A 37 -5.24 30.45 5.74
CA LEU A 37 -6.65 30.67 6.09
C LEU A 37 -6.87 30.56 7.62
N GLY A 38 -6.22 29.58 8.27
CA GLY A 38 -6.35 29.37 9.72
C GLY A 38 -5.70 30.45 10.57
N THR A 39 -4.72 31.17 10.02
CA THR A 39 -4.02 32.27 10.73
C THR A 39 -4.55 33.64 10.36
N THR A 40 -5.45 33.79 9.40
CA THR A 40 -6.06 35.05 9.01
C THR A 40 -7.00 35.52 10.13
N PRO A 41 -6.80 36.71 10.71
CA PRO A 41 -7.69 37.24 11.74
C PRO A 41 -9.11 37.40 11.21
N LEU A 42 -10.10 36.99 11.99
CA LEU A 42 -11.50 37.24 11.68
C LEU A 42 -11.79 38.75 11.81
N ASN A 43 -12.00 39.40 10.68
CA ASN A 43 -12.43 40.79 10.66
C ASN A 43 -13.96 40.82 10.80
N SER A 44 -14.43 41.17 12.02
CA SER A 44 -15.86 41.25 12.33
C SER A 44 -16.62 42.28 11.47
N SER A 45 -15.88 43.17 10.79
CA SER A 45 -16.47 44.22 9.93
C SER A 45 -16.60 43.82 8.47
N SER A 46 -15.92 42.78 8.00
CA SER A 46 -15.92 42.36 6.58
C SER A 46 -16.84 41.17 6.27
N GLY A 47 -17.51 40.62 7.29
CA GLY A 47 -18.34 39.44 7.11
C GLY A 47 -17.53 38.19 6.75
N GLU A 48 -16.19 38.20 6.94
CA GLU A 48 -15.32 37.05 6.73
C GLU A 48 -15.65 35.98 7.77
N THR A 49 -15.95 34.82 7.24
CA THR A 49 -16.35 33.63 7.98
C THR A 49 -15.12 32.85 8.46
N SER A 50 -15.33 32.02 9.46
CA SER A 50 -14.25 31.15 10.00
C SER A 50 -13.62 30.23 8.96
N LEU A 51 -12.45 29.64 9.27
CA LEU A 51 -11.81 28.61 8.45
C LEU A 51 -12.79 27.49 8.09
N GLU A 52 -13.68 27.11 9.03
CA GLU A 52 -14.69 26.08 8.82
C GLU A 52 -15.66 26.43 7.69
N ALA A 53 -16.06 27.70 7.60
CA ALA A 53 -16.95 28.17 6.53
C ALA A 53 -16.24 28.30 5.18
N HIS A 54 -14.90 28.50 5.20
CA HIS A 54 -14.07 28.60 3.99
C HIS A 54 -13.42 27.27 3.59
N PHE A 55 -13.61 26.20 4.35
CA PHE A 55 -13.00 24.90 4.07
C PHE A 55 -13.38 24.36 2.68
N ASP A 56 -14.58 24.66 2.21
CA ASP A 56 -15.03 24.31 0.84
C ASP A 56 -14.23 25.03 -0.25
N PHE A 57 -13.58 26.17 0.06
CA PHE A 57 -12.72 26.87 -0.91
C PHE A 57 -11.34 26.25 -1.08
N LEU A 58 -10.91 25.37 -0.15
CA LEU A 58 -9.73 24.53 -0.31
C LEU A 58 -10.03 23.38 -1.29
N SER A 59 -10.62 23.73 -2.43
CA SER A 59 -10.98 22.76 -3.45
C SER A 59 -9.77 21.90 -3.84
N ILE A 60 -9.85 20.62 -3.53
CA ILE A 60 -8.84 19.62 -3.84
C ILE A 60 -8.43 19.67 -5.32
N SER A 61 -9.37 20.04 -6.20
CA SER A 61 -9.11 20.14 -7.64
C SER A 61 -8.03 21.15 -8.00
N LYS A 62 -7.83 22.20 -7.16
CA LYS A 62 -6.80 23.24 -7.38
C LYS A 62 -5.40 22.77 -6.95
N PHE A 63 -5.36 21.79 -6.05
CA PHE A 63 -4.12 21.29 -5.45
C PHE A 63 -3.86 19.83 -5.82
N ARG A 64 -4.36 19.39 -6.97
CA ARG A 64 -4.09 18.03 -7.46
C ARG A 64 -2.61 17.89 -7.84
N PRO A 65 -1.95 16.82 -7.38
CA PRO A 65 -0.61 16.48 -7.86
C PRO A 65 -0.56 16.33 -9.38
N THR A 66 0.61 16.50 -9.96
CA THR A 66 0.84 16.23 -11.38
C THR A 66 1.13 14.75 -11.60
N PHE A 67 0.91 14.23 -12.81
CA PHE A 67 1.27 12.84 -13.11
C PHE A 67 2.77 12.72 -13.38
N SER A 68 3.43 11.79 -12.67
CA SER A 68 4.83 11.47 -12.98
C SER A 68 4.97 11.00 -14.43
N PRO A 69 6.02 11.42 -15.14
CA PRO A 69 6.33 10.91 -16.48
C PRO A 69 6.48 9.39 -16.54
N SER A 70 6.92 8.77 -15.44
CA SER A 70 7.12 7.31 -15.33
C SER A 70 5.82 6.51 -15.26
N LEU A 71 4.67 7.16 -15.03
CA LEU A 71 3.38 6.47 -14.98
C LEU A 71 2.92 6.05 -16.37
N PRO A 72 2.40 4.83 -16.54
CA PRO A 72 1.71 4.42 -17.75
C PRO A 72 0.50 5.32 -18.05
N GLU A 73 0.19 5.57 -19.30
CA GLU A 73 -0.97 6.39 -19.71
C GLU A 73 -2.29 5.88 -19.12
N SER A 74 -2.43 4.55 -18.99
CA SER A 74 -3.59 3.94 -18.36
C SER A 74 -3.79 4.34 -16.89
N GLN A 75 -2.77 4.85 -16.22
CA GLN A 75 -2.83 5.32 -14.84
C GLN A 75 -2.93 6.84 -14.70
N LYS A 76 -2.79 7.60 -15.78
CA LYS A 76 -2.87 9.07 -15.78
C LYS A 76 -4.32 9.59 -15.84
N HIS A 77 -5.18 9.04 -14.97
CA HIS A 77 -6.58 9.44 -14.80
C HIS A 77 -6.84 9.76 -13.33
N PHE A 78 -7.31 10.96 -13.01
CA PHE A 78 -7.52 11.42 -11.63
C PHE A 78 -8.40 10.50 -10.79
N ASN A 79 -9.45 9.94 -11.37
CA ASN A 79 -10.35 9.01 -10.68
C ASN A 79 -9.64 7.76 -10.10
N LYS A 80 -8.47 7.41 -10.64
CA LYS A 80 -7.65 6.29 -10.12
C LYS A 80 -6.87 6.65 -8.85
N TRP A 81 -6.80 7.93 -8.53
CA TRP A 81 -6.03 8.44 -7.39
C TRP A 81 -6.92 9.12 -6.34
N GLU A 82 -8.22 9.16 -6.59
CA GLU A 82 -9.20 9.65 -5.62
C GLU A 82 -9.47 8.58 -4.54
N PRO A 83 -9.86 8.97 -3.31
CA PRO A 83 -10.28 8.04 -2.28
C PRO A 83 -11.40 7.11 -2.78
N ASN A 84 -11.26 5.81 -2.51
CA ASN A 84 -12.24 4.79 -2.89
C ASN A 84 -12.36 3.77 -1.76
N GLU A 85 -13.54 3.66 -1.17
CA GLU A 85 -13.82 2.77 -0.03
C GLU A 85 -13.57 1.29 -0.33
N GLU A 86 -13.69 0.87 -1.59
CA GLU A 86 -13.41 -0.50 -1.99
C GLU A 86 -11.95 -0.91 -1.73
N ARG A 87 -11.02 0.07 -1.71
CA ARG A 87 -9.59 -0.19 -1.48
C ARG A 87 -9.28 -0.61 -0.05
N VAL A 88 -10.06 -0.17 0.94
CA VAL A 88 -9.86 -0.55 2.35
C VAL A 88 -9.98 -2.07 2.55
N ASN A 89 -10.69 -2.74 1.67
CA ASN A 89 -10.89 -4.18 1.72
C ASN A 89 -10.22 -4.92 0.55
N LEU A 90 -9.32 -4.26 -0.18
CA LEU A 90 -8.69 -4.78 -1.39
C LEU A 90 -8.00 -6.13 -1.14
N PHE A 91 -7.36 -6.28 0.02
CA PHE A 91 -6.62 -7.48 0.40
C PHE A 91 -7.35 -8.38 1.39
N ARG A 92 -8.62 -8.12 1.71
CA ARG A 92 -9.38 -8.87 2.71
C ARG A 92 -9.42 -10.38 2.46
N LYS A 93 -9.42 -10.78 1.18
CA LYS A 93 -9.43 -12.19 0.77
C LYS A 93 -8.03 -12.76 0.54
N PHE A 94 -6.99 -12.03 0.91
CA PHE A 94 -5.62 -12.44 0.70
C PHE A 94 -4.90 -12.64 2.03
N ARG A 95 -4.04 -13.65 2.04
CA ARG A 95 -3.06 -13.89 3.07
C ARG A 95 -1.68 -13.85 2.42
N PHE A 96 -0.86 -12.98 2.93
CA PHE A 96 0.50 -12.77 2.44
C PHE A 96 1.46 -13.57 3.31
N ILE A 97 2.35 -14.35 2.69
CA ILE A 97 3.46 -15.04 3.33
C ILE A 97 4.73 -14.36 2.88
N CYS A 98 5.38 -13.64 3.79
CA CYS A 98 6.65 -12.99 3.54
C CYS A 98 7.79 -13.95 3.86
N MET A 99 8.57 -14.30 2.85
CA MET A 99 9.76 -15.14 2.99
C MET A 99 10.92 -14.27 3.47
N THR A 100 11.42 -14.52 4.68
CA THR A 100 12.49 -13.74 5.30
C THR A 100 13.58 -14.63 5.86
N GLU A 101 14.82 -14.14 5.84
CA GLU A 101 15.93 -14.75 6.55
C GLU A 101 15.89 -14.32 8.03
N LYS A 102 15.59 -15.25 8.94
CA LYS A 102 15.29 -14.99 10.36
C LYS A 102 14.13 -13.99 10.52
N ILE A 103 13.71 -13.73 11.75
CA ILE A 103 12.71 -12.69 12.07
C ILE A 103 13.34 -11.30 11.81
N ARG A 104 13.78 -11.08 10.58
CA ARG A 104 14.13 -9.74 10.12
C ARG A 104 12.82 -9.00 9.98
N GLU A 105 12.69 -7.89 10.65
CA GLU A 105 11.50 -7.07 10.50
C GLU A 105 11.29 -6.78 9.01
N MET A 106 10.18 -7.26 8.50
CA MET A 106 9.72 -6.88 7.17
C MET A 106 9.58 -5.37 7.12
N ASP A 107 9.81 -4.79 5.95
CA ASP A 107 9.57 -3.39 5.69
C ASP A 107 8.22 -2.96 6.30
N GLY A 108 8.28 -2.01 7.23
CA GLY A 108 7.12 -1.52 7.95
C GLY A 108 6.05 -0.94 7.02
N GLU A 109 6.44 -0.30 5.93
CA GLU A 109 5.52 0.27 4.94
C GLU A 109 4.74 -0.83 4.21
N LEU A 110 5.39 -1.94 3.83
CA LEU A 110 4.71 -3.05 3.18
C LEU A 110 3.71 -3.73 4.11
N ARG A 111 4.09 -3.93 5.38
CA ARG A 111 3.20 -4.45 6.41
C ARG A 111 1.97 -3.56 6.58
N ASP A 112 2.20 -2.25 6.70
CA ASP A 112 1.12 -1.27 6.85
C ASP A 112 0.19 -1.26 5.63
N ALA A 113 0.73 -1.33 4.42
CA ALA A 113 -0.07 -1.40 3.20
C ALA A 113 -0.98 -2.64 3.19
N ILE A 114 -0.43 -3.82 3.53
CA ILE A 114 -1.21 -5.07 3.59
C ILE A 114 -2.34 -4.97 4.62
N HIS A 115 -2.04 -4.47 5.83
CA HIS A 115 -3.03 -4.34 6.90
C HIS A 115 -4.12 -3.32 6.55
N ARG A 116 -3.75 -2.17 5.98
CA ARG A 116 -4.71 -1.13 5.57
C ARG A 116 -5.63 -1.60 4.44
N GLY A 117 -5.15 -2.47 3.57
CA GLY A 117 -5.98 -3.16 2.57
C GLY A 117 -6.80 -4.33 3.11
N GLY A 118 -6.80 -4.57 4.43
CA GLY A 118 -7.56 -5.66 5.07
C GLY A 118 -6.94 -7.04 4.91
N GLY A 119 -5.69 -7.15 4.41
CA GLY A 119 -4.95 -8.39 4.26
C GLY A 119 -4.41 -8.92 5.59
N THR A 120 -4.05 -10.19 5.60
CA THR A 120 -3.31 -10.81 6.71
C THR A 120 -1.90 -11.15 6.25
N LEU A 121 -0.93 -10.96 7.15
CA LEU A 121 0.48 -11.19 6.88
C LEU A 121 1.06 -12.19 7.86
N GLU A 122 1.91 -13.07 7.34
CA GLU A 122 2.69 -14.05 8.12
C GLU A 122 4.14 -14.08 7.61
N ASN A 123 5.10 -14.06 8.51
CA ASN A 123 6.49 -14.26 8.17
C ASN A 123 6.82 -15.75 8.14
N PHE A 124 7.55 -16.17 7.12
CA PHE A 124 8.07 -17.52 6.96
C PHE A 124 9.60 -17.47 6.93
N ASP A 125 10.23 -18.20 7.87
CA ASP A 125 11.69 -18.35 7.88
C ASP A 125 12.12 -19.32 6.76
N ILE A 126 12.91 -18.79 5.82
CA ILE A 126 13.41 -19.53 4.65
C ILE A 126 14.30 -20.74 4.98
N HIS A 127 14.88 -20.77 6.18
CA HIS A 127 15.66 -21.92 6.69
C HIS A 127 14.78 -23.02 7.29
N SER A 128 13.46 -22.82 7.36
CA SER A 128 12.53 -23.83 7.82
C SER A 128 12.33 -24.94 6.78
N ASP A 129 11.92 -26.12 7.27
CA ASP A 129 11.64 -27.26 6.39
C ASP A 129 10.53 -26.97 5.38
N ILE A 130 10.65 -27.58 4.20
CA ILE A 130 9.66 -27.48 3.13
C ILE A 130 8.27 -27.97 3.56
N SER A 131 8.19 -28.92 4.52
CA SER A 131 6.94 -29.38 5.10
C SER A 131 6.21 -28.28 5.85
N LYS A 132 6.94 -27.42 6.57
CA LYS A 132 6.37 -26.23 7.25
C LYS A 132 5.89 -25.19 6.24
N PHE A 133 6.63 -25.03 5.12
CA PHE A 133 6.20 -24.15 4.04
C PHE A 133 4.90 -24.65 3.40
N HIS A 134 4.82 -25.96 3.10
CA HIS A 134 3.60 -26.59 2.62
C HIS A 134 2.42 -26.34 3.58
N GLN A 135 2.61 -26.52 4.89
CA GLN A 135 1.58 -26.24 5.89
C GLN A 135 1.18 -24.77 5.90
N ALA A 136 2.15 -23.85 5.78
CA ALA A 136 1.88 -22.42 5.70
C ALA A 136 1.03 -22.09 4.47
N LEU A 137 1.31 -22.69 3.30
CA LEU A 137 0.55 -22.47 2.08
C LEU A 137 -0.87 -23.06 2.14
N THR A 138 -1.05 -24.22 2.76
CA THR A 138 -2.33 -24.98 2.75
C THR A 138 -3.29 -24.57 3.86
N ARG A 139 -2.77 -24.11 5.03
CA ARG A 139 -3.57 -23.78 6.21
C ARG A 139 -4.72 -22.81 5.95
N SER A 140 -4.52 -21.84 5.09
CA SER A 140 -5.51 -20.80 4.78
C SER A 140 -6.61 -21.26 3.85
N ARG A 141 -6.30 -22.15 2.91
CA ARG A 141 -7.31 -22.69 1.98
C ARG A 141 -8.40 -23.47 2.69
N ALA A 142 -7.99 -24.24 3.71
CA ALA A 142 -8.90 -25.15 4.41
C ALA A 142 -9.83 -24.45 5.42
N LYS A 143 -9.39 -23.33 6.02
CA LYS A 143 -10.12 -22.69 7.13
C LYS A 143 -10.79 -21.37 6.80
N GLU A 144 -10.22 -20.56 5.90
CA GLU A 144 -10.64 -19.16 5.72
C GLU A 144 -11.05 -18.78 4.30
N GLY A 145 -10.88 -19.67 3.33
CA GLY A 145 -11.18 -19.38 1.91
C GLY A 145 -10.34 -18.24 1.30
N LYS A 146 -9.20 -17.90 1.95
CA LYS A 146 -8.31 -16.83 1.49
C LYS A 146 -7.33 -17.35 0.44
N SER A 147 -7.09 -16.52 -0.57
CA SER A 147 -5.99 -16.72 -1.51
C SER A 147 -4.65 -16.41 -0.84
N VAL A 148 -3.63 -17.21 -1.13
CA VAL A 148 -2.28 -17.01 -0.61
C VAL A 148 -1.45 -16.27 -1.63
N VAL A 149 -0.68 -15.28 -1.18
CA VAL A 149 0.33 -14.56 -1.97
C VAL A 149 1.67 -14.72 -1.26
N VAL A 150 2.68 -15.20 -1.97
CA VAL A 150 4.04 -15.31 -1.44
C VAL A 150 4.84 -14.10 -1.90
N ILE A 151 5.50 -13.45 -0.95
CA ILE A 151 6.34 -12.26 -1.18
C ILE A 151 7.75 -12.58 -0.69
N GLY A 152 8.76 -12.19 -1.45
CA GLY A 152 10.16 -12.30 -1.05
C GLY A 152 11.08 -11.71 -2.10
N ASP A 153 12.27 -11.33 -1.66
CA ASP A 153 13.37 -10.95 -2.55
C ASP A 153 14.03 -12.25 -3.05
N ILE A 154 13.80 -12.56 -4.32
CA ILE A 154 14.25 -13.82 -4.94
C ILE A 154 15.77 -13.96 -4.85
N ASP A 155 16.52 -12.89 -5.16
CA ASP A 155 17.98 -12.92 -5.20
C ASP A 155 18.57 -13.11 -3.79
N ALA A 156 18.00 -12.41 -2.81
CA ALA A 156 18.38 -12.55 -1.40
C ALA A 156 18.07 -13.97 -0.89
N ILE A 157 16.89 -14.51 -1.18
CA ILE A 157 16.48 -15.86 -0.75
C ILE A 157 17.39 -16.92 -1.39
N GLN A 158 17.59 -16.84 -2.71
CA GLN A 158 18.44 -17.79 -3.43
C GLN A 158 19.90 -17.75 -2.93
N THR A 159 20.40 -16.59 -2.59
CA THR A 159 21.73 -16.42 -1.98
C THR A 159 21.80 -17.09 -0.60
N ALA A 160 20.75 -16.93 0.21
CA ALA A 160 20.74 -17.40 1.59
C ALA A 160 20.56 -18.94 1.71
N VAL A 161 19.69 -19.53 0.91
CA VAL A 161 19.36 -20.99 1.01
C VAL A 161 20.04 -21.82 -0.07
N GLY A 162 20.59 -21.22 -1.10
CA GLY A 162 21.16 -21.89 -2.28
C GLY A 162 20.11 -22.29 -3.33
N SER A 163 20.57 -22.47 -4.56
CA SER A 163 19.70 -22.68 -5.74
C SER A 163 18.78 -23.91 -5.59
N ALA A 164 19.29 -25.02 -5.08
CA ALA A 164 18.50 -26.25 -4.98
C ALA A 164 17.34 -26.14 -3.96
N ALA A 165 17.59 -25.52 -2.80
CA ALA A 165 16.56 -25.29 -1.80
C ALA A 165 15.53 -24.26 -2.28
N TRP A 166 15.99 -23.21 -2.96
CA TRP A 166 15.09 -22.24 -3.60
C TRP A 166 14.19 -22.88 -4.65
N GLU A 167 14.74 -23.71 -5.55
CA GLU A 167 13.94 -24.40 -6.57
C GLU A 167 12.86 -25.30 -5.95
N ALA A 168 13.16 -25.98 -4.83
CA ALA A 168 12.21 -26.78 -4.11
C ALA A 168 11.07 -25.93 -3.50
N LEU A 169 11.40 -24.80 -2.87
CA LEU A 169 10.41 -23.86 -2.33
C LEU A 169 9.54 -23.25 -3.45
N LEU A 170 10.16 -22.88 -4.56
CA LEU A 170 9.46 -22.31 -5.71
C LEU A 170 8.52 -23.33 -6.37
N ALA A 171 8.96 -24.58 -6.52
CA ALA A 171 8.13 -25.66 -7.06
C ALA A 171 6.90 -25.92 -6.17
N GLU A 172 7.09 -25.92 -4.86
CA GLU A 172 5.99 -26.07 -3.90
C GLU A 172 5.01 -24.89 -3.94
N ALA A 173 5.52 -23.65 -4.00
CA ALA A 173 4.70 -22.46 -4.16
C ALA A 173 3.87 -22.53 -5.45
N LYS A 174 4.51 -22.81 -6.60
CA LYS A 174 3.84 -22.93 -7.91
C LYS A 174 2.75 -23.99 -7.95
N ARG A 175 2.94 -25.10 -7.22
CA ARG A 175 1.96 -26.19 -7.15
C ARG A 175 0.68 -25.80 -6.43
N LEU A 176 0.77 -24.91 -5.42
CA LEU A 176 -0.32 -24.61 -4.49
C LEU A 176 -0.91 -23.23 -4.67
N VAL A 177 -0.18 -22.28 -5.23
CA VAL A 177 -0.57 -20.88 -5.32
C VAL A 177 -0.52 -20.41 -6.78
N PRO A 178 -1.53 -19.66 -7.28
CA PRO A 178 -1.39 -19.00 -8.59
C PRO A 178 -0.19 -18.04 -8.53
N PHE A 179 0.75 -18.25 -9.41
CA PHE A 179 1.98 -17.43 -9.46
C PHE A 179 1.70 -16.16 -10.25
N PHE A 180 1.74 -15.04 -9.59
CA PHE A 180 1.77 -13.74 -10.25
C PHE A 180 3.23 -13.33 -10.43
N ASN A 181 3.71 -13.38 -11.68
CA ASN A 181 5.02 -12.86 -12.01
C ASN A 181 4.93 -11.33 -11.97
N LEU A 182 5.56 -10.71 -11.00
CA LEU A 182 5.77 -9.26 -10.94
C LEU A 182 7.02 -8.95 -11.79
N SER A 183 6.87 -9.07 -13.12
CA SER A 183 7.88 -8.58 -14.06
C SER A 183 7.62 -7.11 -14.39
#